data_bdfa80e325ac0da0460e0d957c03dcfa
#
_entry.id   bdfa80e325ac0da0460e0d957c03dcfa
#
_cell.length_a   1.000
_cell.length_b   1.000
_cell.length_c   1.000
_cell.angle_alpha   90.00
_cell.angle_beta   90.00
_cell.angle_gamma   90.00
#
_symmetry.space_group_name_H-M   'P 1'
#
loop_
_entity.id
_entity.type
_entity.pdbx_description
1 polymer ?
#
loop_
_entity_poly.entity_id
_entity_poly.type
_entity_poly.pdbx_seq_one_letter_code
_entity_poly.pdbx_strand_id
1 'polypeptide(L)'
;MNALLDEASSKLYLNSDVTAELRLEGSPHELIVNVFNGHHTALDTSLVEFLINSLDGSTSETISVYTTERVTGNMQVVDWNLYKSKWTQLQLIDFPEPGPRPIADLPIGADRSALLFSLRDVRGKLGEPVARQTPLGWTCLGSPEMDPGVLQTNFTFLVNNLST
;
A
#
# COMPACT_ATOMS: atom_id res chain seq x y z
N MET A 1 11.02 2.06 1.03
CA MET A 1 9.82 2.15 0.16
C MET A 1 8.56 2.17 1.00
N ASN A 2 7.50 2.74 0.47
CA ASN A 2 6.21 2.81 1.16
C ASN A 2 5.28 1.72 0.63
N ALA A 3 4.77 0.87 1.52
CA ALA A 3 3.77 -0.13 1.18
C ALA A 3 2.36 0.39 1.50
N LEU A 4 1.40 0.05 0.66
CA LEU A 4 -0.02 0.32 0.85
C LEU A 4 -0.76 -1.00 1.00
N LEU A 5 -1.58 -1.14 2.03
CA LEU A 5 -2.47 -2.28 2.15
C LEU A 5 -3.70 -2.03 1.26
N ASP A 6 -3.85 -2.83 0.21
CA ASP A 6 -4.91 -2.67 -0.80
C ASP A 6 -5.67 -3.98 -0.99
N GLU A 7 -6.65 -4.21 -0.12
CA GLU A 7 -7.50 -5.41 -0.17
C GLU A 7 -8.36 -5.50 -1.45
N ALA A 8 -8.47 -4.41 -2.21
CA ALA A 8 -9.22 -4.36 -3.46
C ALA A 8 -8.36 -4.79 -4.67
N SER A 9 -7.04 -4.75 -4.55
CA SER A 9 -6.15 -5.24 -5.61
C SER A 9 -6.02 -6.76 -5.55
N SER A 10 -6.09 -7.41 -6.71
CA SER A 10 -5.91 -8.87 -6.83
C SER A 10 -4.45 -9.27 -7.02
N LYS A 11 -3.55 -8.31 -7.25
CA LYS A 11 -2.14 -8.54 -7.54
C LYS A 11 -1.27 -7.49 -6.87
N LEU A 12 0.02 -7.81 -6.72
CA LEU A 12 1.05 -6.88 -6.26
C LEU A 12 1.66 -6.14 -7.43
N TYR A 13 1.88 -4.84 -7.21
CA TYR A 13 2.61 -3.97 -8.13
C TYR A 13 3.77 -3.29 -7.42
N LEU A 14 4.83 -3.00 -8.16
CA LEU A 14 5.99 -2.28 -7.67
C LEU A 14 6.29 -1.10 -8.60
N ASN A 15 6.54 0.06 -8.02
CA ASN A 15 6.98 1.22 -8.76
C ASN A 15 8.32 0.93 -9.48
N SER A 16 8.39 1.24 -10.77
CA SER A 16 9.57 1.01 -11.60
C SER A 16 10.83 1.69 -11.08
N ASP A 17 10.69 2.85 -10.41
CA ASP A 17 11.82 3.53 -9.78
C ASP A 17 12.45 2.68 -8.67
N VAL A 18 11.62 2.00 -7.85
CA VAL A 18 12.11 1.05 -6.83
C VAL A 18 12.80 -0.14 -7.47
N THR A 19 12.22 -0.65 -8.57
CA THR A 19 12.82 -1.75 -9.33
C THR A 19 14.23 -1.40 -9.79
N ALA A 20 14.40 -0.18 -10.32
CA ALA A 20 15.70 0.32 -10.77
C ALA A 20 16.68 0.54 -9.61
N GLU A 21 16.23 1.13 -8.48
CA GLU A 21 17.05 1.33 -7.30
C GLU A 21 17.56 0.02 -6.70
N LEU A 22 16.69 -0.98 -6.64
CA LEU A 22 17.03 -2.31 -6.13
C LEU A 22 17.74 -3.21 -7.17
N ARG A 23 17.87 -2.72 -8.41
CA ARG A 23 18.47 -3.46 -9.54
C ARG A 23 17.80 -4.83 -9.75
N LEU A 24 16.47 -4.87 -9.63
CA LEU A 24 15.73 -6.09 -9.84
C LEU A 24 15.61 -6.38 -11.33
N GLU A 25 15.91 -7.60 -11.72
CA GLU A 25 15.73 -8.11 -13.08
C GLU A 25 14.54 -9.07 -13.09
N GLY A 26 13.72 -8.98 -14.12
CA GLY A 26 12.52 -9.80 -14.24
C GLY A 26 12.23 -10.22 -15.66
N SER A 27 11.32 -11.18 -15.80
CA SER A 27 10.83 -11.63 -17.10
C SER A 27 9.78 -10.65 -17.63
N PRO A 28 9.80 -10.29 -18.93
CA PRO A 28 8.79 -9.45 -19.54
C PRO A 28 7.43 -10.16 -19.57
N HIS A 29 6.38 -9.41 -19.27
CA HIS A 29 4.99 -9.86 -19.28
C HIS A 29 4.09 -8.77 -19.87
N GLU A 30 3.01 -9.19 -20.51
CA GLU A 30 1.89 -8.32 -20.86
C GLU A 30 0.74 -8.58 -19.87
N LEU A 31 0.22 -7.53 -19.27
CA LEU A 31 -0.92 -7.60 -18.37
C LEU A 31 -2.10 -6.86 -18.98
N ILE A 32 -3.27 -7.49 -18.92
CA ILE A 32 -4.54 -6.82 -19.18
C ILE A 32 -5.11 -6.39 -17.85
N VAL A 33 -5.13 -5.09 -17.61
CA VAL A 33 -5.65 -4.49 -16.38
C VAL A 33 -7.07 -4.02 -16.64
N ASN A 34 -8.02 -4.56 -15.87
CA ASN A 34 -9.39 -4.07 -15.87
C ASN A 34 -9.49 -2.91 -14.89
N VAL A 35 -9.79 -1.74 -15.38
CA VAL A 35 -10.00 -0.55 -14.56
C VAL A 35 -11.50 -0.29 -14.34
N PHE A 36 -11.80 0.63 -13.43
CA PHE A 36 -13.15 1.07 -13.17
C PHE A 36 -13.88 1.42 -14.50
N ASN A 37 -15.15 1.07 -14.62
CA ASN A 37 -15.99 1.16 -15.82
C ASN A 37 -15.77 0.07 -16.90
N GLY A 38 -15.06 -1.02 -16.60
CA GLY A 38 -14.91 -2.15 -17.52
C GLY A 38 -13.97 -1.88 -18.71
N HIS A 39 -13.19 -0.79 -18.65
CA HIS A 39 -12.13 -0.56 -19.62
C HIS A 39 -10.95 -1.49 -19.33
N HIS A 40 -10.32 -1.97 -20.40
CA HIS A 40 -9.12 -2.78 -20.32
C HIS A 40 -7.94 -1.97 -20.85
N THR A 41 -6.80 -2.10 -20.20
CA THR A 41 -5.55 -1.51 -20.65
C THR A 41 -4.49 -2.61 -20.65
N ALA A 42 -3.84 -2.82 -21.79
CA ALA A 42 -2.65 -3.66 -21.86
C ALA A 42 -1.45 -2.87 -21.34
N LEU A 43 -0.69 -3.47 -20.44
CA LEU A 43 0.53 -2.89 -19.86
C LEU A 43 1.68 -3.85 -20.10
N ASP A 44 2.74 -3.32 -20.71
CA ASP A 44 4.03 -4.00 -20.73
C ASP A 44 4.66 -3.86 -19.34
N THR A 45 5.02 -4.98 -18.76
CA THR A 45 5.54 -5.05 -17.39
C THR A 45 6.65 -6.08 -17.30
N SER A 46 7.31 -6.15 -16.15
CA SER A 46 8.22 -7.24 -15.81
C SER A 46 7.77 -7.88 -14.50
N LEU A 47 7.81 -9.19 -14.42
CA LEU A 47 7.62 -9.92 -13.18
C LEU A 47 8.97 -10.03 -12.48
N VAL A 48 9.10 -9.36 -11.34
CA VAL A 48 10.31 -9.37 -10.50
C VAL A 48 10.03 -10.05 -9.17
N GLU A 49 11.09 -10.58 -8.57
CA GLU A 49 11.01 -11.24 -7.27
C GLU A 49 12.00 -10.61 -6.30
N PHE A 50 11.57 -10.38 -5.07
CA PHE A 50 12.43 -9.89 -4.01
C PHE A 50 11.90 -10.25 -2.62
N LEU A 51 12.76 -10.10 -1.62
CA LEU A 51 12.44 -10.35 -0.23
C LEU A 51 11.88 -9.09 0.43
N ILE A 52 10.66 -9.17 0.98
CA ILE A 52 10.10 -8.13 1.82
C ILE A 52 10.28 -8.51 3.29
N ASN A 53 10.68 -7.54 4.11
CA ASN A 53 10.85 -7.72 5.53
C ASN A 53 10.04 -6.68 6.29
N SER A 54 9.47 -7.08 7.44
CA SER A 54 8.99 -6.11 8.42
C SER A 54 10.15 -5.31 9.00
N LEU A 55 9.86 -4.10 9.50
CA LEU A 55 10.88 -3.21 10.07
C LEU A 55 11.55 -3.81 11.32
N ASP A 56 10.83 -4.61 12.09
CA ASP A 56 11.34 -5.31 13.28
C ASP A 56 12.02 -6.65 12.97
N GLY A 57 12.05 -7.06 11.70
CA GLY A 57 12.62 -8.31 11.25
C GLY A 57 11.84 -9.58 11.62
N SER A 58 10.64 -9.44 12.19
CA SER A 58 9.82 -10.59 12.62
C SER A 58 9.19 -11.36 11.46
N THR A 59 8.99 -10.68 10.33
CA THR A 59 8.39 -11.25 9.11
C THR A 59 9.33 -11.06 7.94
N SER A 60 9.51 -12.14 7.16
CA SER A 60 10.32 -12.15 5.94
C SER A 60 9.64 -13.05 4.93
N GLU A 61 9.31 -12.52 3.76
CA GLU A 61 8.61 -13.26 2.70
C GLU A 61 9.16 -12.89 1.32
N THR A 62 9.39 -13.88 0.48
CA THR A 62 9.69 -13.65 -0.94
C THR A 62 8.41 -13.40 -1.70
N ILE A 63 8.33 -12.28 -2.39
CA ILE A 63 7.17 -11.87 -3.16
C ILE A 63 7.54 -11.68 -4.63
N SER A 64 6.61 -12.07 -5.51
CA SER A 64 6.69 -11.78 -6.95
C SER A 64 5.70 -10.67 -7.27
N VAL A 65 6.16 -9.63 -7.95
CA VAL A 65 5.38 -8.42 -8.22
C VAL A 65 5.55 -7.97 -9.67
N TYR A 66 4.51 -7.34 -10.20
CA TYR A 66 4.57 -6.71 -11.52
C TYR A 66 5.04 -5.27 -11.42
N THR A 67 5.93 -4.86 -12.31
CA THR A 67 6.47 -3.50 -12.32
C THR A 67 5.54 -2.55 -13.06
N THR A 68 5.43 -1.31 -12.58
CA THR A 68 4.65 -0.26 -13.27
C THR A 68 5.23 1.11 -12.96
N GLU A 69 5.11 2.04 -13.91
CA GLU A 69 5.57 3.43 -13.71
C GLU A 69 4.76 4.16 -12.65
N ARG A 70 3.48 3.84 -12.54
CA ARG A 70 2.57 4.47 -11.58
C ARG A 70 1.68 3.42 -10.93
N VAL A 71 1.83 3.30 -9.63
CA VAL A 71 1.09 2.31 -8.83
C VAL A 71 -0.23 2.90 -8.29
N THR A 72 -0.19 4.10 -7.77
CA THR A 72 -1.31 4.71 -7.02
C THR A 72 -1.66 6.14 -7.48
N GLY A 73 -1.29 6.52 -8.71
CA GLY A 73 -1.53 7.87 -9.20
C GLY A 73 -0.84 8.93 -8.34
N ASN A 74 -1.60 9.89 -7.81
CA ASN A 74 -1.08 10.98 -6.97
C ASN A 74 -1.32 10.75 -5.47
N MET A 75 -1.61 9.52 -5.04
CA MET A 75 -1.82 9.22 -3.62
C MET A 75 -0.53 9.45 -2.84
N GLN A 76 -0.59 10.38 -1.90
CA GLN A 76 0.51 10.68 -1.01
C GLN A 76 0.44 9.80 0.24
N VAL A 77 1.60 9.43 0.73
CA VAL A 77 1.74 8.71 1.99
C VAL A 77 1.58 9.68 3.14
N VAL A 78 0.80 9.29 4.15
CA VAL A 78 0.59 10.08 5.36
C VAL A 78 1.63 9.70 6.41
N ASP A 79 2.37 10.68 6.90
CA ASP A 79 3.18 10.51 8.11
C ASP A 79 2.30 10.63 9.36
N TRP A 80 1.86 9.49 9.88
CA TRP A 80 0.98 9.44 11.04
C TRP A 80 1.64 9.94 12.33
N ASN A 81 2.97 9.99 12.41
CA ASN A 81 3.67 10.56 13.57
C ASN A 81 3.39 12.05 13.75
N LEU A 82 3.09 12.77 12.66
CA LEU A 82 2.70 14.19 12.71
C LEU A 82 1.29 14.40 13.25
N TYR A 83 0.42 13.41 13.13
CA TYR A 83 -1.01 13.53 13.44
C TYR A 83 -1.43 12.76 14.70
N LYS A 84 -0.64 11.78 15.16
CA LYS A 84 -1.03 10.87 16.26
C LYS A 84 -1.39 11.59 17.56
N SER A 85 -0.83 12.78 17.81
CA SER A 85 -1.14 13.58 19.02
C SER A 85 -2.59 14.08 19.06
N LYS A 86 -3.26 14.18 17.91
CA LYS A 86 -4.67 14.59 17.80
C LYS A 86 -5.64 13.50 18.29
N TRP A 87 -5.19 12.25 18.38
CA TRP A 87 -6.03 11.09 18.60
C TRP A 87 -5.53 10.27 19.77
N THR A 88 -6.30 10.22 20.87
CA THR A 88 -5.87 9.54 22.11
C THR A 88 -5.42 8.08 21.88
N GLN A 89 -6.13 7.35 21.02
CA GLN A 89 -5.82 5.95 20.72
C GLN A 89 -4.53 5.76 19.90
N LEU A 90 -4.04 6.81 19.25
CA LEU A 90 -2.84 6.73 18.41
C LEU A 90 -1.56 7.19 19.12
N GLN A 91 -1.67 7.90 20.24
CA GLN A 91 -0.54 8.58 20.90
C GLN A 91 0.63 7.66 21.25
N LEU A 92 0.33 6.42 21.65
CA LEU A 92 1.33 5.44 22.07
C LEU A 92 1.76 4.50 20.93
N ILE A 93 1.24 4.71 19.72
CA ILE A 93 1.62 3.89 18.57
C ILE A 93 2.90 4.47 17.97
N ASP A 94 3.86 3.59 17.75
CA ASP A 94 5.09 3.92 17.05
C ASP A 94 4.92 3.57 15.56
N PHE A 95 4.46 4.56 14.79
CA PHE A 95 4.27 4.40 13.36
C PHE A 95 5.62 4.47 12.64
N PRO A 96 5.82 3.66 11.58
CA PRO A 96 7.02 3.77 10.76
C PRO A 96 7.11 5.16 10.11
N GLU A 97 8.32 5.67 9.98
CA GLU A 97 8.57 6.85 9.18
C GLU A 97 8.34 6.54 7.70
N PRO A 98 7.69 7.44 6.95
CA PRO A 98 7.58 7.29 5.50
C PRO A 98 8.94 7.17 4.83
N GLY A 99 8.99 6.39 3.76
CA GLY A 99 10.17 6.35 2.88
C GLY A 99 10.42 7.70 2.18
N PRO A 100 11.56 7.81 1.49
CA PRO A 100 12.02 9.09 0.91
C PRO A 100 11.11 9.64 -0.19
N ARG A 101 10.31 8.81 -0.83
CA ARG A 101 9.29 9.23 -1.80
C ARG A 101 7.95 9.44 -1.11
N PRO A 102 7.23 10.53 -1.42
CA PRO A 102 5.94 10.82 -0.79
C PRO A 102 4.76 10.00 -1.37
N ILE A 103 5.04 8.93 -2.08
CA ILE A 103 4.04 8.09 -2.76
C ILE A 103 4.10 6.64 -2.28
N ALA A 104 3.03 5.89 -2.49
CA ALA A 104 3.04 4.45 -2.27
C ALA A 104 3.78 3.76 -3.43
N ASP A 105 4.76 2.95 -3.08
CA ASP A 105 5.62 2.24 -4.04
C ASP A 105 5.13 0.81 -4.29
N LEU A 106 4.51 0.18 -3.28
CA LEU A 106 4.12 -1.23 -3.27
C LEU A 106 2.71 -1.39 -2.69
N PRO A 107 1.65 -1.41 -3.49
CA PRO A 107 0.35 -1.93 -3.06
C PRO A 107 0.45 -3.43 -2.85
N ILE A 108 0.05 -3.86 -1.65
CA ILE A 108 -0.01 -5.27 -1.28
C ILE A 108 -1.45 -5.73 -1.44
N GLY A 109 -1.68 -6.59 -2.40
CA GLY A 109 -3.00 -7.06 -2.79
C GLY A 109 -3.49 -8.28 -2.00
N ALA A 110 -4.72 -8.68 -2.29
CA ALA A 110 -5.39 -9.83 -1.66
C ALA A 110 -4.70 -11.18 -1.92
N ASP A 111 -3.86 -11.28 -2.96
CA ASP A 111 -3.03 -12.46 -3.23
C ASP A 111 -1.92 -12.66 -2.18
N ARG A 112 -1.70 -11.67 -1.31
CA ARG A 112 -0.81 -11.74 -0.13
C ARG A 112 -1.56 -11.46 1.18
N SER A 113 -2.72 -12.09 1.34
CA SER A 113 -3.59 -11.91 2.50
C SER A 113 -2.88 -12.14 3.83
N ALA A 114 -1.86 -13.01 3.87
CA ALA A 114 -1.03 -13.24 5.04
C ALA A 114 -0.28 -11.98 5.52
N LEU A 115 0.00 -11.02 4.65
CA LEU A 115 0.64 -9.75 5.01
C LEU A 115 -0.37 -8.65 5.36
N LEU A 116 -1.64 -8.84 5.01
CA LEU A 116 -2.70 -7.83 5.15
C LEU A 116 -3.51 -7.96 6.45
N PHE A 117 -3.59 -9.18 7.02
CA PHE A 117 -4.49 -9.41 8.14
C PHE A 117 -4.09 -8.62 9.39
N SER A 118 -5.09 -8.22 10.15
CA SER A 118 -4.89 -7.50 11.40
C SER A 118 -4.46 -8.45 12.51
N LEU A 119 -3.29 -8.19 13.09
CA LEU A 119 -2.86 -8.79 14.34
C LEU A 119 -3.50 -8.09 15.54
N ARG A 120 -3.68 -6.76 15.41
CA ARG A 120 -4.29 -5.92 16.43
C ARG A 120 -4.82 -4.63 15.81
N ASP A 121 -6.03 -4.23 16.20
CA ASP A 121 -6.57 -2.91 15.89
C ASP A 121 -6.70 -2.08 17.18
N VAL A 122 -6.30 -0.80 17.12
CA VAL A 122 -6.51 0.17 18.20
C VAL A 122 -7.46 1.24 17.68
N ARG A 123 -8.65 1.26 18.25
CA ARG A 123 -9.79 2.04 17.77
C ARG A 123 -10.13 3.14 18.77
N GLY A 124 -10.52 4.30 18.25
CA GLY A 124 -11.16 5.38 19.00
C GLY A 124 -12.67 5.37 18.78
N LYS A 125 -13.27 6.56 18.71
CA LYS A 125 -14.69 6.73 18.43
C LYS A 125 -15.00 6.44 16.96
N LEU A 126 -16.28 6.27 16.67
CA LEU A 126 -16.74 6.11 15.29
C LEU A 126 -16.34 7.34 14.45
N GLY A 127 -15.72 7.09 13.30
CA GLY A 127 -15.20 8.13 12.40
C GLY A 127 -13.76 8.58 12.69
N GLU A 128 -13.19 8.17 13.81
CA GLU A 128 -11.77 8.41 14.09
C GLU A 128 -10.86 7.38 13.41
N PRO A 129 -9.58 7.74 13.15
CA PRO A 129 -8.62 6.80 12.56
C PRO A 129 -8.38 5.58 13.45
N VAL A 130 -8.08 4.47 12.82
CA VAL A 130 -7.79 3.18 13.48
C VAL A 130 -6.37 2.78 13.18
N ALA A 131 -5.55 2.62 14.22
CA ALA A 131 -4.24 1.99 14.05
C ALA A 131 -4.40 0.49 13.90
N ARG A 132 -3.74 -0.06 12.88
CA ARG A 132 -3.71 -1.50 12.60
C ARG A 132 -2.29 -2.02 12.63
N GLN A 133 -2.07 -3.06 13.41
CA GLN A 133 -0.84 -3.83 13.36
C GLN A 133 -1.01 -5.00 12.41
N THR A 134 -0.14 -5.09 11.42
CA THR A 134 -0.05 -6.19 10.48
C THR A 134 1.27 -6.93 10.67
N PRO A 135 1.50 -8.07 10.01
CA PRO A 135 2.81 -8.72 10.01
C PRO A 135 3.97 -7.84 9.52
N LEU A 136 3.69 -6.79 8.75
CA LEU A 136 4.69 -5.83 8.27
C LEU A 136 4.93 -4.65 9.22
N GLY A 137 4.10 -4.49 10.24
CA GLY A 137 4.19 -3.40 11.22
C GLY A 137 2.90 -2.59 11.35
N TRP A 138 3.00 -1.44 12.01
CA TRP A 138 1.88 -0.54 12.24
C TRP A 138 1.53 0.30 11.01
N THR A 139 0.25 0.41 10.73
CA THR A 139 -0.34 1.32 9.75
C THR A 139 -1.58 1.99 10.35
N CYS A 140 -2.16 2.94 9.64
CA CYS A 140 -3.38 3.60 10.10
C CYS A 140 -4.39 3.70 8.96
N LEU A 141 -5.64 3.44 9.29
CA LEU A 141 -6.80 3.53 8.40
C LEU A 141 -7.62 4.76 8.81
N GLY A 142 -7.97 5.60 7.84
CA GLY A 142 -8.77 6.79 8.06
C GLY A 142 -8.11 8.07 7.56
N SER A 143 -8.75 9.21 7.81
CA SER A 143 -8.23 10.52 7.45
C SER A 143 -7.44 11.14 8.59
N PRO A 144 -6.30 11.80 8.34
CA PRO A 144 -5.58 12.56 9.36
C PRO A 144 -6.30 13.85 9.75
N GLU A 145 -7.29 14.29 8.99
CA GLU A 145 -8.07 15.51 9.23
C GLU A 145 -9.54 15.20 9.51
N MET A 146 -10.08 15.89 10.50
CA MET A 146 -11.50 15.76 10.90
C MET A 146 -12.45 16.63 10.08
N ASP A 147 -11.98 17.36 9.07
CA ASP A 147 -12.86 18.31 8.37
C ASP A 147 -13.73 17.61 7.31
N PRO A 148 -15.05 17.48 7.54
CA PRO A 148 -15.98 16.95 6.55
C PRO A 148 -16.23 17.91 5.38
N GLY A 149 -15.61 19.09 5.37
CA GLY A 149 -15.85 20.16 4.39
C GLY A 149 -15.03 20.05 3.13
N VAL A 150 -13.96 19.29 3.11
CA VAL A 150 -13.14 19.06 1.89
C VAL A 150 -13.19 17.58 1.57
N LEU A 151 -14.18 17.20 0.77
CA LEU A 151 -14.19 15.90 0.08
C LEU A 151 -13.07 15.86 -0.97
N GLN A 152 -11.81 15.85 -0.55
CA GLN A 152 -10.80 15.20 -1.34
C GLN A 152 -10.99 13.71 -1.14
N THR A 153 -11.84 13.14 -1.96
CA THR A 153 -11.99 11.70 -2.08
C THR A 153 -10.72 11.16 -2.71
N ASN A 154 -9.71 10.88 -1.88
CA ASN A 154 -8.59 10.04 -2.27
C ASN A 154 -9.04 8.57 -2.28
N PHE A 155 -10.16 8.31 -2.95
CA PHE A 155 -10.57 6.96 -3.28
C PHE A 155 -9.88 6.57 -4.56
N THR A 156 -8.68 6.11 -4.45
CA THR A 156 -8.07 5.36 -5.54
C THR A 156 -8.54 3.91 -5.40
N PHE A 157 -9.73 3.64 -5.87
CA PHE A 157 -10.15 2.28 -6.14
C PHE A 157 -9.47 1.85 -7.44
N LEU A 158 -8.30 1.30 -7.34
CA LEU A 158 -7.77 0.48 -8.43
C LEU A 158 -8.43 -0.90 -8.31
N VAL A 159 -9.57 -1.05 -8.94
CA VAL A 159 -10.15 -2.36 -9.15
C VAL A 159 -9.38 -3.00 -10.30
N ASN A 160 -8.36 -3.76 -9.98
CA ASN A 160 -7.56 -4.45 -10.96
C ASN A 160 -8.00 -5.91 -11.02
N ASN A 161 -8.81 -6.25 -12.00
CA ASN A 161 -8.93 -7.63 -12.42
C ASN A 161 -7.88 -7.89 -13.49
N LEU A 162 -6.96 -8.77 -13.20
CA LEU A 162 -5.99 -9.28 -14.17
C LEU A 162 -6.50 -10.59 -14.69
N SER A 163 -6.76 -10.65 -15.99
CA SER A 163 -6.95 -11.92 -16.68
C SER A 163 -5.65 -12.30 -17.37
N THR A 164 -5.16 -13.49 -17.07
CA THR A 164 -4.06 -14.14 -17.80
C THR A 164 -4.52 -14.58 -19.16
#